data_7dae65929cd66173e5d4e1fc83feb4c3
#
_entry.id   7dae65929cd66173e5d4e1fc83feb4c3
#
_cell.length_a   1.000
_cell.length_b   1.000
_cell.length_c   1.000
_cell.angle_alpha   90.00
_cell.angle_beta   90.00
_cell.angle_gamma   90.00
#
_symmetry.space_group_name_H-M   'P 1'
#
loop_
_entity.id
_entity.type
_entity.pdbx_description
1 polymer ?
#
loop_
_entity_poly.entity_id
_entity_poly.type
_entity_poly.pdbx_seq_one_letter_code
_entity_poly.pdbx_strand_id
1 'polypeptide(L)'
;MKADDVRYGVVMVHDFLLSEVFPYSRFDPEKAVHLVVFPWAGASALSCLRLCSVVGEAVGVLAVEMAGRGTRGDEPAVRTVEDVAAEVTSALVDIMDTSALVVMAGHSLGAALAYETASQMSVAGLAPAGVILSGRAPYRVPSGSSKPWKCGGCPERPDDVYLMDFLRNTGSADESASLNEYQRREVLDRLRSDLVMNMDYVPELRPVRFPMFCLTGREDVIATPEACRAWRNYTAGYFELVTLAGGHFYFRNYGAE
;
A
#
# COMPACT_ATOMS: atom_id res chain seq x y z
N MET A 1 2.21 -38.07 -15.28
CA MET A 1 0.88 -37.69 -14.76
C MET A 1 0.97 -36.21 -14.57
N LYS A 2 0.28 -35.45 -15.44
CA LYS A 2 0.46 -34.01 -15.62
C LYS A 2 -0.32 -33.26 -14.52
N ALA A 3 0.35 -32.47 -13.73
CA ALA A 3 -0.27 -31.48 -12.86
C ALA A 3 -0.70 -30.29 -13.73
N ASP A 4 -1.93 -29.89 -13.60
CA ASP A 4 -2.52 -28.78 -14.32
C ASP A 4 -1.85 -27.46 -13.91
N ASP A 5 -1.08 -26.90 -14.84
CA ASP A 5 -0.56 -25.53 -14.77
C ASP A 5 -1.73 -24.55 -14.85
N VAL A 6 -2.12 -24.01 -13.71
CA VAL A 6 -2.92 -22.79 -13.67
C VAL A 6 -1.98 -21.66 -14.09
N ARG A 7 -2.08 -21.29 -15.35
CA ARG A 7 -1.34 -20.18 -15.96
C ARG A 7 -1.84 -18.85 -15.40
N TYR A 8 -1.32 -18.46 -14.26
CA TYR A 8 -1.19 -17.05 -13.93
C TYR A 8 -0.01 -16.55 -14.74
N GLY A 9 -0.23 -15.60 -15.65
CA GLY A 9 0.84 -14.99 -16.47
C GLY A 9 1.82 -14.15 -15.64
N VAL A 10 2.46 -14.77 -14.69
CA VAL A 10 3.61 -14.21 -14.00
C VAL A 10 4.81 -14.53 -14.88
N VAL A 11 5.17 -13.59 -15.74
CA VAL A 11 6.46 -13.63 -16.43
C VAL A 11 7.53 -13.45 -15.36
N MET A 12 8.15 -14.54 -14.96
CA MET A 12 9.39 -14.50 -14.21
C MET A 12 10.45 -13.91 -15.12
N VAL A 13 10.73 -12.65 -14.98
CA VAL A 13 11.80 -11.99 -15.72
C VAL A 13 13.02 -11.95 -14.83
N HIS A 14 14.01 -12.75 -15.23
CA HIS A 14 15.38 -12.82 -14.75
C HIS A 14 15.66 -13.17 -13.29
N ASP A 15 16.51 -14.18 -13.11
CA ASP A 15 17.09 -14.78 -11.90
C ASP A 15 17.95 -13.82 -11.05
N PHE A 16 17.51 -12.59 -10.80
CA PHE A 16 18.13 -11.71 -9.83
C PHE A 16 17.08 -11.20 -8.86
N LEU A 17 17.20 -11.59 -7.59
CA LEU A 17 16.62 -10.88 -6.46
C LEU A 17 17.11 -9.43 -6.53
N LEU A 18 16.27 -8.52 -6.98
CA LEU A 18 16.59 -7.10 -7.04
C LEU A 18 16.96 -6.55 -5.67
N SER A 19 16.21 -6.96 -4.66
CA SER A 19 16.47 -6.83 -3.23
C SER A 19 15.44 -7.65 -2.48
N GLU A 20 15.67 -7.96 -1.22
CA GLU A 20 14.69 -8.61 -0.35
C GLU A 20 13.40 -7.79 -0.21
N VAL A 21 13.50 -6.46 -0.38
CA VAL A 21 12.37 -5.52 -0.36
C VAL A 21 11.46 -5.67 -1.59
N PHE A 22 12.00 -6.12 -2.73
CA PHE A 22 11.26 -6.26 -3.99
C PHE A 22 11.36 -7.68 -4.56
N PRO A 23 10.90 -8.72 -3.86
CA PRO A 23 11.08 -10.12 -4.28
C PRO A 23 10.29 -10.46 -5.54
N TYR A 24 9.20 -9.73 -5.78
CA TYR A 24 8.35 -9.90 -6.94
C TYR A 24 8.30 -8.59 -7.71
N SER A 25 9.06 -8.51 -8.79
CA SER A 25 9.14 -7.30 -9.60
C SER A 25 9.19 -7.61 -11.07
N ARG A 26 8.63 -6.72 -11.84
CA ARG A 26 8.80 -6.62 -13.29
C ARG A 26 9.67 -5.39 -13.56
N PHE A 27 10.85 -5.41 -12.97
CA PHE A 27 11.82 -4.33 -13.07
C PHE A 27 12.66 -4.48 -14.34
N ASP A 28 12.86 -3.36 -15.01
CA ASP A 28 13.76 -3.23 -16.16
C ASP A 28 14.28 -1.79 -16.12
N PRO A 29 15.57 -1.57 -15.90
CA PRO A 29 16.14 -0.23 -15.76
C PRO A 29 15.98 0.64 -17.01
N GLU A 30 15.79 0.03 -18.19
CA GLU A 30 15.56 0.76 -19.44
C GLU A 30 14.15 1.36 -19.56
N LYS A 31 13.22 1.00 -18.68
CA LYS A 31 11.87 1.57 -18.69
C LYS A 31 11.87 2.97 -18.12
N ALA A 32 11.19 3.87 -18.82
CA ALA A 32 11.09 5.26 -18.40
C ALA A 32 10.21 5.47 -17.16
N VAL A 33 9.25 4.55 -16.90
CA VAL A 33 8.28 4.67 -15.81
C VAL A 33 8.28 3.41 -14.95
N HIS A 34 8.34 3.60 -13.65
CA HIS A 34 8.27 2.53 -12.65
C HIS A 34 7.15 2.82 -11.64
N LEU A 35 6.36 1.79 -11.35
CA LEU A 35 5.32 1.80 -10.34
C LEU A 35 5.79 0.99 -9.13
N VAL A 36 5.93 1.65 -7.99
CA VAL A 36 6.21 1.01 -6.70
C VAL A 36 4.90 0.83 -5.96
N VAL A 37 4.54 -0.42 -5.63
CA VAL A 37 3.24 -0.74 -5.02
C VAL A 37 3.43 -1.27 -3.61
N PHE A 38 2.71 -0.65 -2.68
CA PHE A 38 2.77 -0.96 -1.25
C PHE A 38 1.55 -1.78 -0.82
N PRO A 39 1.76 -2.83 0.01
CA PRO A 39 0.69 -3.68 0.49
C PRO A 39 -0.21 -2.95 1.51
N TRP A 40 -1.50 -3.30 1.53
CA TRP A 40 -2.43 -2.90 2.59
C TRP A 40 -2.22 -3.76 3.84
N ALA A 41 -2.87 -3.40 4.94
CA ALA A 41 -2.75 -4.13 6.21
C ALA A 41 -3.09 -5.62 6.06
N GLY A 42 -2.22 -6.49 6.55
CA GLY A 42 -2.31 -7.95 6.42
C GLY A 42 -1.83 -8.52 5.08
N ALA A 43 -1.61 -7.68 4.05
CA ALA A 43 -1.19 -8.11 2.72
C ALA A 43 0.34 -8.30 2.62
N SER A 44 0.77 -8.91 1.52
CA SER A 44 2.16 -9.07 1.09
C SER A 44 2.36 -8.52 -0.33
N ALA A 45 3.60 -8.51 -0.81
CA ALA A 45 3.92 -8.15 -2.19
C ALA A 45 3.11 -8.98 -3.20
N LEU A 46 2.90 -10.27 -2.94
CA LEU A 46 2.11 -11.15 -3.79
C LEU A 46 0.65 -10.67 -3.95
N SER A 47 0.07 -10.09 -2.88
CA SER A 47 -1.27 -9.52 -2.93
C SER A 47 -1.35 -8.31 -3.87
N CYS A 48 -0.27 -7.53 -3.97
CA CYS A 48 -0.17 -6.38 -4.87
C CYS A 48 -0.03 -6.79 -6.34
N LEU A 49 0.59 -7.93 -6.64
CA LEU A 49 0.83 -8.37 -8.01
C LEU A 49 -0.46 -8.54 -8.81
N ARG A 50 -1.55 -8.98 -8.19
CA ARG A 50 -2.85 -9.10 -8.86
C ARG A 50 -3.36 -7.74 -9.34
N LEU A 51 -3.17 -6.68 -8.57
CA LEU A 51 -3.48 -5.31 -9.00
C LEU A 51 -2.56 -4.85 -10.13
N CYS A 52 -1.31 -5.32 -10.11
CA CYS A 52 -0.31 -4.94 -11.11
C CYS A 52 -0.49 -5.69 -12.45
N SER A 53 -1.32 -6.72 -12.52
CA SER A 53 -1.55 -7.47 -13.77
C SER A 53 -2.20 -6.62 -14.86
N VAL A 54 -2.93 -5.57 -14.51
CA VAL A 54 -3.56 -4.63 -15.44
C VAL A 54 -2.60 -3.53 -15.91
N VAL A 55 -1.43 -3.42 -15.30
CA VAL A 55 -0.42 -2.43 -15.69
C VAL A 55 0.32 -2.93 -16.92
N GLY A 56 0.29 -2.14 -18.01
CA GLY A 56 0.92 -2.48 -19.29
C GLY A 56 2.42 -2.77 -19.16
N GLU A 57 2.96 -3.54 -20.10
CA GLU A 57 4.37 -3.99 -20.09
C GLU A 57 5.38 -2.85 -20.21
N ALA A 58 4.96 -1.68 -20.69
CA ALA A 58 5.83 -0.48 -20.78
C ALA A 58 6.22 0.09 -19.41
N VAL A 59 5.53 -0.32 -18.33
CA VAL A 59 5.78 0.17 -16.97
C VAL A 59 6.50 -0.91 -16.17
N GLY A 60 7.62 -0.55 -15.54
CA GLY A 60 8.26 -1.39 -14.51
C GLY A 60 7.39 -1.46 -13.27
N VAL A 61 7.29 -2.60 -12.60
CA VAL A 61 6.52 -2.76 -11.37
C VAL A 61 7.40 -3.35 -10.29
N LEU A 62 7.39 -2.72 -9.13
CA LEU A 62 8.10 -3.12 -7.92
C LEU A 62 7.07 -3.30 -6.81
N ALA A 63 6.83 -4.54 -6.38
CA ALA A 63 5.93 -4.84 -5.28
C ALA A 63 6.72 -4.94 -3.97
N VAL A 64 6.40 -4.08 -3.01
CA VAL A 64 7.10 -4.02 -1.72
C VAL A 64 6.73 -5.20 -0.83
N GLU A 65 7.73 -5.94 -0.34
CA GLU A 65 7.58 -6.92 0.74
C GLU A 65 8.16 -6.35 2.03
N MET A 66 7.30 -6.18 3.02
CA MET A 66 7.73 -5.69 4.33
C MET A 66 8.35 -6.83 5.14
N ALA A 67 9.32 -6.53 6.00
CA ALA A 67 9.90 -7.51 6.92
C ALA A 67 8.85 -8.18 7.81
N GLY A 68 9.07 -9.43 8.18
CA GLY A 68 8.16 -10.24 8.98
C GLY A 68 7.00 -10.88 8.20
N ARG A 69 7.07 -10.92 6.85
CA ARG A 69 6.04 -11.57 6.02
C ARG A 69 6.58 -12.08 4.70
N GLY A 70 5.82 -12.97 4.04
CA GLY A 70 6.12 -13.47 2.71
C GLY A 70 7.53 -14.05 2.63
N THR A 71 8.32 -13.56 1.68
CA THR A 71 9.72 -13.97 1.49
C THR A 71 10.65 -13.49 2.61
N ARG A 72 10.21 -12.54 3.44
CA ARG A 72 10.96 -11.95 4.57
C ARG A 72 10.38 -12.37 5.92
N GLY A 73 9.73 -13.53 5.99
CA GLY A 73 9.00 -14.03 7.16
C GLY A 73 9.86 -14.23 8.41
N ASP A 74 11.15 -14.55 8.24
CA ASP A 74 12.10 -14.78 9.32
C ASP A 74 12.71 -13.48 9.89
N GLU A 75 12.46 -12.34 9.25
CA GLU A 75 12.95 -11.06 9.72
C GLU A 75 12.02 -10.46 10.80
N PRO A 76 12.57 -9.68 11.75
CA PRO A 76 11.77 -8.93 12.70
C PRO A 76 10.84 -7.96 11.95
N ALA A 77 9.55 -7.98 12.27
CA ALA A 77 8.59 -7.04 11.68
C ALA A 77 8.94 -5.59 12.02
N VAL A 78 8.95 -4.72 11.01
CA VAL A 78 9.09 -3.27 11.18
C VAL A 78 7.81 -2.70 11.80
N ARG A 79 7.94 -1.71 12.66
CA ARG A 79 6.83 -1.24 13.52
C ARG A 79 6.28 0.11 13.15
N THR A 80 6.98 0.91 12.34
CA THR A 80 6.57 2.26 11.96
C THR A 80 6.51 2.41 10.44
N VAL A 81 5.64 3.28 9.97
CA VAL A 81 5.55 3.64 8.56
C VAL A 81 6.83 4.31 8.09
N GLU A 82 7.42 5.13 8.94
CA GLU A 82 8.65 5.88 8.67
C GLU A 82 9.84 4.95 8.44
N ASP A 83 9.98 3.89 9.25
CA ASP A 83 11.07 2.92 9.12
C ASP A 83 10.93 2.07 7.85
N VAL A 84 9.69 1.62 7.53
CA VAL A 84 9.44 0.93 6.24
C VAL A 84 9.76 1.85 5.07
N ALA A 85 9.34 3.11 5.14
CA ALA A 85 9.61 4.09 4.09
C ALA A 85 11.11 4.35 3.91
N ALA A 86 11.87 4.40 5.01
CA ALA A 86 13.32 4.57 4.97
C ALA A 86 14.02 3.37 4.29
N GLU A 87 13.62 2.15 4.63
CA GLU A 87 14.13 0.93 4.01
C GLU A 87 13.84 0.91 2.51
N VAL A 88 12.58 1.18 2.12
CA VAL A 88 12.19 1.20 0.69
C VAL A 88 12.88 2.32 -0.06
N THR A 89 13.03 3.52 0.55
CA THR A 89 13.77 4.64 -0.04
C THR A 89 15.21 4.27 -0.31
N SER A 90 15.90 3.64 0.66
CA SER A 90 17.28 3.18 0.48
C SER A 90 17.41 2.18 -0.68
N ALA A 91 16.53 1.17 -0.71
CA ALA A 91 16.53 0.18 -1.77
C ALA A 91 16.24 0.78 -3.16
N LEU A 92 15.39 1.81 -3.24
CA LEU A 92 15.11 2.51 -4.50
C LEU A 92 16.29 3.38 -4.97
N VAL A 93 16.98 4.05 -4.05
CA VAL A 93 18.19 4.84 -4.37
C VAL A 93 19.26 3.97 -4.99
N ASP A 94 19.38 2.73 -4.53
CA ASP A 94 20.40 1.79 -5.01
C ASP A 94 20.13 1.25 -6.42
N ILE A 95 18.86 1.20 -6.85
CA ILE A 95 18.46 0.54 -8.11
C ILE A 95 17.92 1.49 -9.18
N MET A 96 17.49 2.71 -8.79
CA MET A 96 16.85 3.65 -9.72
C MET A 96 17.84 4.66 -10.29
N ASP A 97 17.77 4.87 -11.59
CA ASP A 97 18.39 6.02 -12.22
C ASP A 97 17.62 7.31 -11.85
N THR A 98 18.34 8.42 -11.70
CA THR A 98 17.75 9.72 -11.36
C THR A 98 16.82 10.28 -12.43
N SER A 99 16.88 9.76 -13.65
CA SER A 99 16.01 10.12 -14.77
C SER A 99 14.71 9.29 -14.81
N ALA A 100 14.62 8.20 -14.04
CA ALA A 100 13.44 7.35 -14.03
C ALA A 100 12.24 8.05 -13.38
N LEU A 101 11.08 7.94 -14.02
CA LEU A 101 9.80 8.43 -13.46
C LEU A 101 9.23 7.38 -12.51
N VAL A 102 9.34 7.63 -11.21
CA VAL A 102 8.85 6.71 -10.18
C VAL A 102 7.52 7.18 -9.64
N VAL A 103 6.49 6.34 -9.75
CA VAL A 103 5.16 6.56 -9.16
C VAL A 103 4.99 5.61 -7.99
N MET A 104 4.60 6.14 -6.84
CA MET A 104 4.27 5.34 -5.65
C MET A 104 2.77 5.09 -5.61
N ALA A 105 2.35 3.87 -5.30
CA ALA A 105 0.93 3.55 -5.17
C ALA A 105 0.69 2.61 -3.98
N GLY A 106 -0.41 2.84 -3.26
CA GLY A 106 -0.80 1.95 -2.18
C GLY A 106 -2.24 2.14 -1.76
N HIS A 107 -2.80 1.11 -1.14
CA HIS A 107 -4.15 1.13 -0.60
C HIS A 107 -4.12 1.04 0.92
N SER A 108 -4.95 1.79 1.60
CA SER A 108 -5.09 1.80 3.07
C SER A 108 -3.72 2.06 3.75
N LEU A 109 -3.16 1.11 4.53
CA LEU A 109 -1.78 1.22 5.06
C LEU A 109 -0.77 1.48 3.94
N GLY A 110 -0.90 0.79 2.81
CA GLY A 110 -0.02 1.00 1.65
C GLY A 110 -0.01 2.43 1.14
N ALA A 111 -1.12 3.17 1.26
CA ALA A 111 -1.15 4.58 0.90
C ALA A 111 -0.33 5.47 1.87
N ALA A 112 -0.28 5.10 3.17
CA ALA A 112 0.61 5.75 4.13
C ALA A 112 2.08 5.52 3.76
N LEU A 113 2.43 4.25 3.50
CA LEU A 113 3.76 3.85 3.09
C LEU A 113 4.19 4.54 1.79
N ALA A 114 3.29 4.59 0.79
CA ALA A 114 3.54 5.26 -0.48
C ALA A 114 3.80 6.77 -0.30
N TYR A 115 3.00 7.45 0.51
CA TYR A 115 3.18 8.89 0.78
C TYR A 115 4.48 9.16 1.52
N GLU A 116 4.75 8.40 2.58
CA GLU A 116 5.95 8.60 3.40
C GLU A 116 7.23 8.30 2.58
N THR A 117 7.26 7.20 1.83
CA THR A 117 8.38 6.88 0.95
C THR A 117 8.61 7.97 -0.10
N ALA A 118 7.53 8.45 -0.75
CA ALA A 118 7.61 9.55 -1.71
C ALA A 118 8.16 10.84 -1.07
N SER A 119 7.78 11.11 0.17
CA SER A 119 8.26 12.26 0.93
C SER A 119 9.75 12.14 1.25
N GLN A 120 10.20 10.97 1.73
CA GLN A 120 11.61 10.71 2.04
C GLN A 120 12.49 10.72 0.78
N MET A 121 12.03 10.12 -0.33
CA MET A 121 12.72 10.20 -1.61
C MET A 121 12.89 11.65 -2.09
N SER A 122 11.86 12.46 -1.94
CA SER A 122 11.92 13.89 -2.30
C SER A 122 12.98 14.65 -1.49
N VAL A 123 13.14 14.31 -0.21
CA VAL A 123 14.21 14.85 0.65
C VAL A 123 15.59 14.35 0.24
N ALA A 124 15.68 13.08 -0.22
CA ALA A 124 16.91 12.49 -0.74
C ALA A 124 17.31 13.02 -2.14
N GLY A 125 16.52 13.94 -2.72
CA GLY A 125 16.80 14.51 -4.06
C GLY A 125 16.26 13.70 -5.23
N LEU A 126 15.51 12.62 -4.96
CA LEU A 126 14.85 11.77 -5.94
C LEU A 126 13.36 12.10 -5.95
N ALA A 127 12.95 13.14 -6.67
CA ALA A 127 11.53 13.54 -6.69
C ALA A 127 10.66 12.48 -7.37
N PRO A 128 9.66 11.91 -6.69
CA PRO A 128 8.72 10.99 -7.33
C PRO A 128 7.91 11.73 -8.40
N ALA A 129 7.55 11.02 -9.48
CA ALA A 129 6.70 11.55 -10.54
C ALA A 129 5.25 11.77 -10.05
N GLY A 130 4.85 11.07 -9.00
CA GLY A 130 3.56 11.22 -8.36
C GLY A 130 3.25 10.13 -7.35
N VAL A 131 2.14 10.29 -6.64
CA VAL A 131 1.66 9.29 -5.68
C VAL A 131 0.17 9.01 -5.88
N ILE A 132 -0.20 7.73 -5.80
CA ILE A 132 -1.59 7.24 -5.85
C ILE A 132 -1.97 6.73 -4.46
N LEU A 133 -2.85 7.45 -3.79
CA LEU A 133 -3.31 7.19 -2.42
C LEU A 133 -4.72 6.61 -2.46
N SER A 134 -4.84 5.31 -2.28
CA SER A 134 -6.12 4.60 -2.36
C SER A 134 -6.66 4.27 -0.97
N GLY A 135 -7.95 4.54 -0.71
CA GLY A 135 -8.65 4.11 0.49
C GLY A 135 -8.03 4.60 1.81
N ARG A 136 -7.46 5.80 1.82
CA ARG A 136 -6.87 6.41 3.01
C ARG A 136 -7.07 7.91 3.03
N ALA A 137 -7.47 8.44 4.20
CA ALA A 137 -7.42 9.85 4.51
C ALA A 137 -6.18 10.16 5.36
N PRO A 138 -5.62 11.38 5.28
CA PRO A 138 -4.62 11.81 6.25
C PRO A 138 -5.30 11.96 7.62
N TYR A 139 -4.72 11.41 8.67
CA TYR A 139 -5.33 11.46 10.00
C TYR A 139 -5.26 12.83 10.68
N ARG A 140 -4.58 13.81 10.10
CA ARG A 140 -4.66 15.20 10.53
C ARG A 140 -5.75 15.94 9.75
N VAL A 141 -6.81 16.28 10.45
CA VAL A 141 -7.78 17.26 9.94
C VAL A 141 -7.21 18.66 10.20
N PRO A 142 -7.28 19.60 9.23
CA PRO A 142 -6.85 20.97 9.43
C PRO A 142 -7.49 21.60 10.67
N SER A 143 -6.76 22.49 11.34
CA SER A 143 -7.20 23.22 12.53
C SER A 143 -8.62 23.76 12.42
N GLY A 144 -9.53 23.21 13.19
CA GLY A 144 -10.96 23.58 13.23
C GLY A 144 -11.89 22.42 13.54
N SER A 145 -11.51 21.19 13.32
CA SER A 145 -12.29 20.02 13.77
C SER A 145 -11.62 19.38 14.99
N SER A 146 -12.38 19.24 16.04
CA SER A 146 -11.91 18.96 17.40
C SER A 146 -11.55 17.49 17.68
N LYS A 147 -11.39 16.63 16.65
CA LYS A 147 -10.99 15.23 16.85
C LYS A 147 -10.07 14.78 15.72
N PRO A 148 -8.85 14.27 16.05
CA PRO A 148 -8.10 13.48 15.08
C PRO A 148 -9.00 12.31 14.68
N TRP A 149 -9.14 12.07 13.38
CA TRP A 149 -9.89 10.94 12.87
C TRP A 149 -9.12 9.66 13.24
N LYS A 150 -9.44 9.09 14.39
CA LYS A 150 -9.13 7.70 14.65
C LYS A 150 -10.13 6.91 13.82
N CYS A 151 -9.66 5.99 13.00
CA CYS A 151 -10.57 5.10 12.26
C CYS A 151 -11.69 4.68 13.22
N GLY A 152 -12.96 4.92 12.84
CA GLY A 152 -14.08 4.94 13.75
C GLY A 152 -14.13 3.75 14.72
N GLY A 153 -13.61 3.95 15.92
CA GLY A 153 -13.68 2.98 16.99
C GLY A 153 -12.59 1.90 17.02
N CYS A 154 -11.48 2.03 16.25
CA CYS A 154 -10.37 1.08 16.36
C CYS A 154 -9.72 1.18 17.76
N PRO A 155 -9.68 0.07 18.55
CA PRO A 155 -9.01 0.05 19.84
C PRO A 155 -7.49 0.17 19.69
N GLU A 156 -6.79 0.75 20.67
CA GLU A 156 -5.33 0.86 20.67
C GLU A 156 -4.62 -0.49 20.45
N ARG A 157 -5.26 -1.59 20.85
CA ARG A 157 -4.84 -2.97 20.57
C ARG A 157 -6.06 -3.76 20.09
N PRO A 158 -6.23 -3.93 18.78
CA PRO A 158 -7.34 -4.72 18.25
C PRO A 158 -7.28 -6.18 18.71
N ASP A 159 -8.36 -6.69 19.31
CA ASP A 159 -8.50 -8.11 19.62
C ASP A 159 -8.96 -8.92 18.39
N ASP A 160 -8.99 -10.24 18.50
CA ASP A 160 -9.34 -11.11 17.38
C ASP A 160 -10.79 -10.89 16.90
N VAL A 161 -11.70 -10.51 17.80
CA VAL A 161 -13.10 -10.22 17.44
C VAL A 161 -13.15 -8.99 16.55
N TYR A 162 -12.45 -7.92 16.96
CA TYR A 162 -12.33 -6.71 16.15
C TYR A 162 -11.70 -6.99 14.77
N LEU A 163 -10.61 -7.76 14.74
CA LEU A 163 -9.93 -8.11 13.49
C LEU A 163 -10.81 -8.90 12.53
N MET A 164 -11.57 -9.86 13.05
CA MET A 164 -12.53 -10.64 12.26
C MET A 164 -13.67 -9.77 11.73
N ASP A 165 -14.16 -8.84 12.53
CA ASP A 165 -15.20 -7.90 12.11
C ASP A 165 -14.66 -6.90 11.08
N PHE A 166 -13.40 -6.45 11.23
CA PHE A 166 -12.72 -5.63 10.24
C PHE A 166 -12.64 -6.36 8.89
N LEU A 167 -12.19 -7.63 8.87
CA LEU A 167 -12.11 -8.43 7.65
C LEU A 167 -13.50 -8.62 6.99
N ARG A 168 -14.56 -8.85 7.79
CA ARG A 168 -15.93 -8.96 7.26
C ARG A 168 -16.41 -7.65 6.64
N ASN A 169 -16.26 -6.55 7.37
CA ASN A 169 -16.74 -5.23 6.94
C ASN A 169 -15.97 -4.68 5.73
N THR A 170 -14.76 -5.13 5.52
CA THR A 170 -13.94 -4.77 4.35
C THR A 170 -14.07 -5.75 3.19
N GLY A 171 -14.85 -6.82 3.33
CA GLY A 171 -15.02 -7.85 2.30
C GLY A 171 -13.80 -8.76 2.11
N SER A 172 -12.94 -8.87 3.15
CA SER A 172 -11.72 -9.71 3.12
C SER A 172 -11.88 -11.02 3.90
N ALA A 173 -13.06 -11.31 4.44
CA ALA A 173 -13.30 -12.48 5.28
C ALA A 173 -13.17 -13.82 4.52
N ASP A 174 -13.54 -13.85 3.25
CA ASP A 174 -13.54 -15.09 2.44
C ASP A 174 -12.13 -15.66 2.23
N GLU A 175 -11.12 -14.78 2.16
CA GLU A 175 -9.72 -15.20 2.01
C GLU A 175 -9.21 -15.95 3.26
N SER A 176 -9.82 -15.72 4.42
CA SER A 176 -9.45 -16.39 5.69
C SER A 176 -10.26 -17.65 5.98
N ALA A 177 -11.33 -17.92 5.24
CA ALA A 177 -12.26 -19.01 5.53
C ALA A 177 -11.64 -20.40 5.31
N SER A 178 -10.66 -20.55 4.42
CA SER A 178 -9.97 -21.80 4.10
C SER A 178 -8.71 -22.05 4.95
N LEU A 179 -8.33 -21.11 5.83
CA LEU A 179 -7.11 -21.20 6.62
C LEU A 179 -7.29 -22.14 7.81
N ASN A 180 -6.27 -22.95 8.12
CA ASN A 180 -6.21 -23.67 9.38
C ASN A 180 -5.95 -22.70 10.56
N GLU A 181 -6.06 -23.19 11.80
CA GLU A 181 -5.95 -22.36 13.01
C GLU A 181 -4.61 -21.63 13.12
N TYR A 182 -3.50 -22.30 12.78
CA TYR A 182 -2.16 -21.70 12.79
C TYR A 182 -2.05 -20.56 11.76
N GLN A 183 -2.42 -20.81 10.52
CA GLN A 183 -2.41 -19.81 9.45
C GLN A 183 -3.31 -18.60 9.77
N ARG A 184 -4.49 -18.88 10.35
CA ARG A 184 -5.39 -17.81 10.79
C ARG A 184 -4.74 -16.93 11.85
N ARG A 185 -4.07 -17.53 12.82
CA ARG A 185 -3.36 -16.80 13.88
C ARG A 185 -2.28 -15.89 13.30
N GLU A 186 -1.44 -16.40 12.40
CA GLU A 186 -0.41 -15.61 11.72
C GLU A 186 -1.01 -14.42 10.95
N VAL A 187 -2.12 -14.63 10.22
CA VAL A 187 -2.81 -13.55 9.50
C VAL A 187 -3.35 -12.50 10.45
N LEU A 188 -3.99 -12.91 11.56
CA LEU A 188 -4.53 -11.97 12.55
C LEU A 188 -3.43 -11.20 13.27
N ASP A 189 -2.32 -11.83 13.63
CA ASP A 189 -1.19 -11.17 14.29
C ASP A 189 -0.53 -10.14 13.38
N ARG A 190 -0.37 -10.46 12.09
CA ARG A 190 0.12 -9.53 11.07
C ARG A 190 -0.85 -8.36 10.88
N LEU A 191 -2.13 -8.65 10.70
CA LEU A 191 -3.16 -7.63 10.54
C LEU A 191 -3.21 -6.67 11.75
N ARG A 192 -3.10 -7.23 12.97
CA ARG A 192 -3.05 -6.45 14.21
C ARG A 192 -1.88 -5.49 14.22
N SER A 193 -0.68 -5.99 13.94
CA SER A 193 0.53 -5.18 13.88
C SER A 193 0.41 -4.05 12.85
N ASP A 194 -0.08 -4.38 11.67
CA ASP A 194 -0.25 -3.43 10.57
C ASP A 194 -1.31 -2.35 10.87
N LEU A 195 -2.41 -2.73 11.53
CA LEU A 195 -3.43 -1.76 11.93
C LEU A 195 -2.91 -0.82 13.01
N VAL A 196 -2.10 -1.30 13.97
CA VAL A 196 -1.45 -0.44 14.96
C VAL A 196 -0.50 0.53 14.25
N MET A 197 0.40 0.05 13.39
CA MET A 197 1.29 0.88 12.58
C MET A 197 0.50 1.94 11.79
N ASN A 198 -0.60 1.53 11.17
CA ASN A 198 -1.45 2.42 10.39
C ASN A 198 -2.13 3.53 11.23
N MET A 199 -2.50 3.21 12.47
CA MET A 199 -3.13 4.16 13.39
C MET A 199 -2.15 5.14 14.02
N ASP A 200 -0.94 4.70 14.28
CA ASP A 200 0.09 5.52 14.90
C ASP A 200 0.69 6.53 13.91
N TYR A 201 0.61 6.24 12.61
CA TYR A 201 1.14 7.11 11.59
C TYR A 201 0.26 8.33 11.33
N VAL A 202 0.82 9.50 11.52
CA VAL A 202 0.23 10.79 11.17
C VAL A 202 1.20 11.54 10.25
N PRO A 203 0.87 11.70 8.95
CA PRO A 203 1.75 12.41 8.03
C PRO A 203 1.98 13.85 8.49
N GLU A 204 3.22 14.29 8.38
CA GLU A 204 3.55 15.68 8.68
C GLU A 204 2.89 16.61 7.65
N LEU A 205 2.26 17.68 8.11
CA LEU A 205 1.64 18.68 7.23
C LEU A 205 2.74 19.58 6.61
N ARG A 206 3.51 19.00 5.71
CA ARG A 206 4.46 19.70 4.84
C ARG A 206 4.01 19.50 3.40
N PRO A 207 3.46 20.53 2.72
CA PRO A 207 3.02 20.37 1.35
C PRO A 207 4.20 19.97 0.45
N VAL A 208 4.12 18.78 -0.11
CA VAL A 208 5.09 18.29 -1.11
C VAL A 208 4.81 18.90 -2.48
N ARG A 209 5.72 18.72 -3.44
CA ARG A 209 5.57 19.30 -4.79
C ARG A 209 5.11 18.31 -5.84
N PHE A 210 5.19 17.01 -5.55
CA PHE A 210 4.76 15.98 -6.50
C PHE A 210 3.22 15.88 -6.58
N PRO A 211 2.68 15.47 -7.74
CA PRO A 211 1.26 15.24 -7.94
C PRO A 211 0.71 14.15 -7.01
N MET A 212 -0.53 14.32 -6.56
CA MET A 212 -1.27 13.34 -5.78
C MET A 212 -2.60 12.99 -6.43
N PHE A 213 -2.82 11.69 -6.64
CA PHE A 213 -4.10 11.14 -7.06
C PHE A 213 -4.68 10.34 -5.88
N CYS A 214 -5.82 10.78 -5.37
CA CYS A 214 -6.51 10.10 -4.29
C CYS A 214 -7.70 9.32 -4.85
N LEU A 215 -7.79 8.03 -4.50
CA LEU A 215 -8.85 7.13 -4.94
C LEU A 215 -9.61 6.61 -3.73
N THR A 216 -10.94 6.58 -3.78
CA THR A 216 -11.75 6.01 -2.69
C THR A 216 -13.05 5.44 -3.20
N GLY A 217 -13.61 4.47 -2.46
CA GLY A 217 -14.96 3.98 -2.70
C GLY A 217 -16.00 4.98 -2.24
N ARG A 218 -17.12 5.07 -2.97
CA ARG A 218 -18.24 5.95 -2.61
C ARG A 218 -18.86 5.55 -1.26
N GLU A 219 -18.91 4.26 -1.01
CA GLU A 219 -19.46 3.64 0.20
C GLU A 219 -18.37 3.27 1.23
N ASP A 220 -17.13 3.77 1.04
CA ASP A 220 -16.04 3.54 1.98
C ASP A 220 -16.30 4.27 3.31
N VAL A 221 -16.55 3.51 4.36
CA VAL A 221 -16.82 4.03 5.72
C VAL A 221 -15.54 4.28 6.52
N ILE A 222 -14.39 3.77 6.05
CA ILE A 222 -13.08 3.92 6.69
C ILE A 222 -12.39 5.18 6.16
N ALA A 223 -12.36 5.33 4.84
CA ALA A 223 -11.73 6.44 4.14
C ALA A 223 -12.78 7.14 3.25
N THR A 224 -13.70 7.87 3.88
CA THR A 224 -14.78 8.53 3.15
C THR A 224 -14.24 9.53 2.13
N PRO A 225 -14.94 9.77 1.01
CA PRO A 225 -14.51 10.77 0.02
C PRO A 225 -14.28 12.15 0.62
N GLU A 226 -15.08 12.52 1.64
CA GLU A 226 -14.91 13.80 2.34
C GLU A 226 -13.59 13.84 3.12
N ALA A 227 -13.27 12.78 3.87
CA ALA A 227 -12.02 12.67 4.62
C ALA A 227 -10.80 12.61 3.69
N CYS A 228 -10.89 11.88 2.58
CA CYS A 228 -9.83 11.76 1.58
C CYS A 228 -9.51 13.10 0.90
N ARG A 229 -10.47 14.01 0.77
CA ARG A 229 -10.23 15.35 0.21
C ARG A 229 -9.18 16.14 1.00
N ALA A 230 -8.95 15.82 2.27
CA ALA A 230 -7.96 16.49 3.11
C ALA A 230 -6.51 16.33 2.59
N TRP A 231 -6.22 15.33 1.76
CA TRP A 231 -4.93 15.19 1.09
C TRP A 231 -4.56 16.39 0.22
N ARG A 232 -5.55 17.17 -0.24
CA ARG A 232 -5.30 18.43 -0.96
C ARG A 232 -4.36 19.38 -0.21
N ASN A 233 -4.37 19.34 1.13
CA ASN A 233 -3.54 20.20 1.96
C ASN A 233 -2.09 19.72 2.08
N TYR A 234 -1.80 18.51 1.61
CA TYR A 234 -0.49 17.86 1.71
C TYR A 234 0.34 18.00 0.43
N THR A 235 -0.21 18.61 -0.62
CA THR A 235 0.56 18.91 -1.83
C THR A 235 0.33 20.35 -2.29
N ALA A 236 1.43 21.01 -2.72
CA ALA A 236 1.40 22.25 -3.47
C ALA A 236 1.29 21.98 -4.99
N GLY A 237 1.45 20.72 -5.40
CA GLY A 237 1.32 20.28 -6.80
C GLY A 237 -0.12 19.98 -7.20
N TYR A 238 -0.28 19.20 -8.28
CA TYR A 238 -1.58 18.73 -8.74
C TYR A 238 -2.21 17.78 -7.71
N PHE A 239 -3.51 17.90 -7.51
CA PHE A 239 -4.31 17.01 -6.68
C PHE A 239 -5.63 16.68 -7.37
N GLU A 240 -5.94 15.40 -7.42
CA GLU A 240 -7.22 14.89 -7.90
C GLU A 240 -7.78 13.85 -6.94
N LEU A 241 -9.09 13.93 -6.66
CA LEU A 241 -9.83 12.92 -5.91
C LEU A 241 -10.82 12.24 -6.84
N VAL A 242 -10.65 10.94 -7.03
CA VAL A 242 -11.54 10.09 -7.81
C VAL A 242 -12.35 9.21 -6.86
N THR A 243 -13.67 9.22 -7.02
CA THR A 243 -14.59 8.39 -6.23
C THR A 243 -15.19 7.32 -7.13
N LEU A 244 -14.97 6.05 -6.77
CA LEU A 244 -15.42 4.89 -7.50
C LEU A 244 -16.60 4.21 -6.79
N ALA A 245 -17.38 3.39 -7.48
CA ALA A 245 -18.45 2.61 -6.86
C ALA A 245 -17.85 1.52 -5.95
N GLY A 246 -18.46 1.29 -4.79
CA GLY A 246 -18.04 0.26 -3.83
C GLY A 246 -17.48 0.82 -2.52
N GLY A 247 -17.18 -0.09 -1.59
CA GLY A 247 -16.65 0.19 -0.26
C GLY A 247 -15.14 0.33 -0.22
N HIS A 248 -14.53 -0.09 0.91
CA HIS A 248 -13.09 0.08 1.13
C HIS A 248 -12.23 -0.61 0.05
N PHE A 249 -12.53 -1.85 -0.31
CA PHE A 249 -11.83 -2.58 -1.39
C PHE A 249 -12.57 -2.49 -2.73
N TYR A 250 -13.01 -1.30 -3.12
CA TYR A 250 -13.75 -1.02 -4.35
C TYR A 250 -13.10 -1.63 -5.60
N PHE A 251 -11.78 -1.65 -5.67
CA PHE A 251 -11.03 -2.14 -6.84
C PHE A 251 -11.23 -3.64 -7.12
N ARG A 252 -11.69 -4.44 -6.14
CA ARG A 252 -12.02 -5.86 -6.35
C ARG A 252 -13.20 -6.04 -7.31
N ASN A 253 -14.02 -5.02 -7.46
CA ASN A 253 -15.17 -5.05 -8.36
C ASN A 253 -14.79 -4.79 -9.83
N TYR A 254 -13.58 -4.28 -10.09
CA TYR A 254 -13.14 -3.85 -11.43
C TYR A 254 -12.12 -4.80 -12.06
N GLY A 255 -11.77 -5.91 -11.45
CA GLY A 255 -10.79 -6.88 -11.97
C GLY A 255 -11.38 -8.19 -12.43
N ALA A 256 -12.69 -8.30 -12.62
CA ALA A 256 -13.41 -9.54 -12.94
C ALA A 256 -13.93 -9.62 -14.40
N GLU A 257 -13.48 -8.71 -15.30
CA GLU A 257 -13.79 -8.78 -16.73
C GLU A 257 -12.57 -9.18 -17.56
#